data_c8c7905da4a9d1a2e1e75ae8249c62ef
#
_entry.id   c8c7905da4a9d1a2e1e75ae8249c62ef
#
_cell.length_a   1.000
_cell.length_b   1.000
_cell.length_c   1.000
_cell.angle_alpha   90.00
_cell.angle_beta   90.00
_cell.angle_gamma   90.00
#
_symmetry.space_group_name_H-M   'P 1'
#
loop_
_entity.id
_entity.type
_entity.pdbx_description
1 polymer ?
#
loop_
_entity_poly.entity_id
_entity_poly.type
_entity_poly.pdbx_seq_one_letter_code
_entity_poly.pdbx_strand_id
1 'polypeptide(L)'
;MADVTMTVYDATRLVASAPNYTDNLTAATSSNDYYIPNNGRVVLHALCGAGGNLTVQTPNSVDGLAVTDNVNALVAAKHYVFGPFPPALYNDAQGRLKVTVSANTNLFAVRV
;
A
#
# COMPACT_ATOMS: atom_id res chain seq x y z
N MET A 1 6.03 1.42 -17.77
CA MET A 1 5.62 1.45 -16.37
C MET A 1 6.84 1.29 -15.49
N ALA A 2 7.06 2.19 -14.56
CA ALA A 2 8.21 2.12 -13.66
C ALA A 2 7.83 1.38 -12.38
N ASP A 3 8.80 0.66 -11.80
CA ASP A 3 8.65 0.03 -10.50
C ASP A 3 9.23 0.98 -9.45
N VAL A 4 8.43 1.29 -8.44
CA VAL A 4 8.83 2.17 -7.34
C VAL A 4 8.79 1.39 -6.03
N THR A 5 9.91 1.33 -5.32
CA THR A 5 9.95 0.71 -4.00
C THR A 5 9.69 1.80 -2.95
N MET A 6 8.61 1.62 -2.18
CA MET A 6 8.26 2.57 -1.12
C MET A 6 9.04 2.28 0.15
N THR A 7 9.33 3.33 0.91
CA THR A 7 9.90 3.21 2.25
C THR A 7 8.77 2.89 3.24
N VAL A 8 9.02 1.92 4.13
CA VAL A 8 8.11 1.61 5.24
C VAL A 8 8.67 2.26 6.51
N TYR A 9 7.85 3.09 7.14
CA TYR A 9 8.23 3.80 8.36
C TYR A 9 7.73 3.06 9.58
N ASP A 10 8.49 3.08 10.67
CA ASP A 10 8.11 2.44 11.92
C ASP A 10 7.32 3.40 12.80
N ALA A 11 6.16 2.95 13.30
CA ALA A 11 5.41 3.73 14.27
C ALA A 11 6.16 3.78 15.60
N THR A 12 6.17 4.95 16.25
CA THR A 12 6.84 5.15 17.54
C THR A 12 5.90 5.83 18.51
N ARG A 13 6.28 5.81 19.80
CA ARG A 13 5.52 6.48 20.86
C ARG A 13 5.93 7.93 21.06
N LEU A 14 7.06 8.35 20.46
CA LEU A 14 7.62 9.70 20.69
C LEU A 14 7.38 10.56 19.46
N VAL A 15 6.77 11.72 19.63
CA VAL A 15 6.49 12.64 18.52
C VAL A 15 7.77 13.10 17.81
N ALA A 16 8.87 13.21 18.53
CA ALA A 16 10.15 13.66 17.93
C ALA A 16 10.72 12.66 16.92
N SER A 17 10.37 11.38 17.02
CA SER A 17 10.85 10.33 16.10
C SER A 17 9.72 9.68 15.31
N ALA A 18 8.46 10.10 15.51
CA ALA A 18 7.34 9.54 14.78
C ALA A 18 7.34 10.04 13.33
N PRO A 19 7.19 9.12 12.35
CA PRO A 19 7.01 9.56 10.98
C PRO A 19 5.68 10.28 10.83
N ASN A 20 5.64 11.34 10.03
CA ASN A 20 4.39 12.02 9.77
C ASN A 20 3.98 11.85 8.31
N TYR A 21 2.67 11.79 8.10
CA TYR A 21 2.10 11.52 6.79
C TYR A 21 2.50 12.59 5.76
N THR A 22 2.41 13.85 6.15
CA THR A 22 2.59 14.98 5.23
C THR A 22 4.00 15.03 4.64
N ASP A 23 5.03 14.74 5.46
CA ASP A 23 6.41 14.83 5.02
C ASP A 23 6.92 13.56 4.34
N ASN A 24 6.24 12.41 4.54
CA ASN A 24 6.76 11.10 4.16
C ASN A 24 5.89 10.38 3.14
N LEU A 25 4.88 11.03 2.57
CA LEU A 25 4.01 10.40 1.60
C LEU A 25 4.68 10.20 0.24
N THR A 26 4.21 9.20 -0.49
CA THR A 26 4.59 8.95 -1.89
C THR A 26 3.41 9.34 -2.78
N ALA A 27 3.65 10.23 -3.74
CA ALA A 27 2.65 10.62 -4.72
C ALA A 27 2.56 9.53 -5.79
N ALA A 28 1.58 8.64 -5.67
CA ALA A 28 1.41 7.52 -6.59
C ALA A 28 0.60 7.93 -7.83
N THR A 29 1.03 7.42 -8.98
CA THR A 29 0.36 7.67 -10.26
C THR A 29 -0.04 6.35 -10.92
N SER A 30 -0.97 6.42 -11.87
CA SER A 30 -1.44 5.23 -12.59
C SER A 30 -0.40 4.62 -13.52
N SER A 31 0.71 5.32 -13.79
CA SER A 31 1.75 4.83 -14.70
C SER A 31 2.81 3.96 -14.02
N ASN A 32 2.78 3.80 -12.69
CA ASN A 32 3.80 3.08 -11.94
C ASN A 32 3.20 1.94 -11.13
N ASP A 33 4.04 0.92 -10.87
CA ASP A 33 3.76 -0.12 -9.89
C ASP A 33 4.53 0.21 -8.60
N TYR A 34 3.85 0.09 -7.45
CA TYR A 34 4.45 0.41 -6.16
C TYR A 34 4.65 -0.87 -5.35
N TYR A 35 5.86 -1.05 -4.82
CA TYR A 35 6.25 -2.22 -4.05
C TYR A 35 6.56 -1.81 -2.62
N ILE A 36 5.94 -2.48 -1.66
CA ILE A 36 6.02 -2.16 -0.25
C ILE A 36 6.52 -3.40 0.49
N PRO A 37 7.72 -3.36 1.10
CA PRO A 37 8.18 -4.48 1.94
C PRO A 37 7.14 -4.79 3.03
N ASN A 38 6.76 -6.05 3.17
CA ASN A 38 5.68 -6.44 4.07
C ASN A 38 6.07 -7.65 4.92
N ASN A 39 5.94 -7.49 6.23
CA ASN A 39 6.17 -8.56 7.20
C ASN A 39 4.90 -8.97 7.95
N GLY A 40 3.71 -8.56 7.47
CA GLY A 40 2.44 -8.82 8.12
C GLY A 40 2.01 -7.74 9.10
N ARG A 41 2.81 -6.69 9.30
CA ARG A 41 2.55 -5.61 10.26
C ARG A 41 2.50 -4.24 9.58
N VAL A 42 2.42 -4.20 8.27
CA VAL A 42 2.40 -2.95 7.50
C VAL A 42 0.96 -2.49 7.29
N VAL A 43 0.70 -1.24 7.59
CA VAL A 43 -0.57 -0.56 7.36
C VAL A 43 -0.33 0.52 6.30
N LEU A 44 -1.19 0.55 5.29
CA LEU A 44 -1.09 1.50 4.19
C LEU A 44 -2.13 2.61 4.36
N HIS A 45 -1.65 3.85 4.40
CA HIS A 45 -2.49 5.05 4.38
C HIS A 45 -2.59 5.57 2.95
N ALA A 46 -3.79 5.88 2.51
CA ALA A 46 -4.03 6.40 1.17
C ALA A 46 -4.94 7.61 1.22
N LEU A 47 -4.47 8.74 0.70
CA LEU A 47 -5.28 9.94 0.52
C LEU A 47 -5.56 10.09 -0.96
N CYS A 48 -6.81 9.85 -1.36
CA CYS A 48 -7.22 9.90 -2.75
C CYS A 48 -7.34 11.34 -3.23
N GLY A 49 -6.69 11.67 -4.35
CA GLY A 49 -6.78 13.00 -4.95
C GLY A 49 -8.03 13.18 -5.80
N ALA A 50 -8.22 12.29 -6.78
CA ALA A 50 -9.22 12.47 -7.83
C ALA A 50 -10.29 11.37 -7.89
N GLY A 51 -10.29 10.43 -6.95
CA GLY A 51 -11.12 9.24 -7.05
C GLY A 51 -10.46 8.18 -7.92
N GLY A 52 -10.91 6.96 -7.86
CA GLY A 52 -10.36 5.85 -8.62
C GLY A 52 -10.21 4.60 -7.76
N ASN A 53 -9.41 3.65 -8.23
CA ASN A 53 -9.23 2.38 -7.53
C ASN A 53 -7.80 2.23 -7.02
N LEU A 54 -7.66 1.67 -5.83
CA LEU A 54 -6.39 1.18 -5.31
C LEU A 54 -6.46 -0.34 -5.26
N THR A 55 -5.51 -1.00 -5.91
CA THR A 55 -5.47 -2.47 -5.99
C THR A 55 -4.23 -2.97 -5.27
N VAL A 56 -4.43 -3.91 -4.33
CA VAL A 56 -3.34 -4.67 -3.71
C VAL A 56 -3.39 -6.07 -4.31
N GLN A 57 -2.32 -6.47 -4.99
CA GLN A 57 -2.28 -7.74 -5.70
C GLN A 57 -2.21 -8.91 -4.71
N THR A 58 -2.91 -9.99 -5.05
CA THR A 58 -2.86 -11.26 -4.30
C THR A 58 -2.22 -12.32 -5.18
N PRO A 59 -0.87 -12.38 -5.24
CA PRO A 59 -0.19 -13.29 -6.18
C PRO A 59 -0.25 -14.75 -5.76
N ASN A 60 -0.61 -15.03 -4.51
CA ASN A 60 -0.62 -16.38 -3.98
C ASN A 60 -2.02 -17.00 -4.07
N SER A 61 -2.08 -18.32 -4.06
CA SER A 61 -3.34 -19.06 -4.11
C SER A 61 -3.71 -19.62 -2.74
N VAL A 62 -4.99 -19.94 -2.56
CA VAL A 62 -5.50 -20.64 -1.38
C VAL A 62 -6.03 -22.00 -1.83
N ASP A 63 -5.50 -23.08 -1.26
CA ASP A 63 -5.85 -24.45 -1.63
C ASP A 63 -5.72 -24.70 -3.14
N GLY A 64 -4.69 -24.11 -3.77
CA GLY A 64 -4.46 -24.25 -5.20
C GLY A 64 -5.34 -23.36 -6.08
N LEU A 65 -6.20 -22.55 -5.50
CA LEU A 65 -7.09 -21.66 -6.25
C LEU A 65 -6.58 -20.22 -6.19
N ALA A 66 -6.60 -19.55 -7.35
CA ALA A 66 -6.23 -18.15 -7.43
C ALA A 66 -7.24 -17.29 -6.66
N VAL A 67 -6.73 -16.25 -6.01
CA VAL A 67 -7.54 -15.30 -5.26
C VAL A 67 -7.63 -14.00 -6.06
N THR A 68 -8.84 -13.43 -6.16
CA THR A 68 -9.05 -12.14 -6.81
C THR A 68 -8.30 -11.03 -6.08
N ASP A 69 -7.63 -10.15 -6.83
CA ASP A 69 -6.93 -9.01 -6.26
C ASP A 69 -7.88 -8.15 -5.42
N ASN A 70 -7.30 -7.56 -4.36
CA ASN A 70 -8.04 -6.67 -3.47
C ASN A 70 -8.16 -5.29 -4.11
N VAL A 71 -9.31 -5.00 -4.70
CA VAL A 71 -9.58 -3.74 -5.40
C VAL A 71 -10.50 -2.89 -4.54
N ASN A 72 -10.08 -1.66 -4.26
CA ASN A 72 -10.81 -0.72 -3.43
C ASN A 72 -11.13 0.56 -4.20
N ALA A 73 -12.42 0.89 -4.29
CA ALA A 73 -12.86 2.15 -4.90
C ALA A 73 -12.70 3.27 -3.89
N LEU A 74 -11.95 4.30 -4.25
CA LEU A 74 -11.65 5.43 -3.37
C LEU A 74 -12.46 6.65 -3.78
N VAL A 75 -12.94 7.38 -2.79
CA VAL A 75 -13.65 8.65 -2.98
C VAL A 75 -12.65 9.80 -2.89
N ALA A 76 -12.76 10.78 -3.78
CA ALA A 76 -11.86 11.94 -3.80
C ALA A 76 -11.84 12.67 -2.46
N ALA A 77 -10.67 13.12 -2.05
CA ALA A 77 -10.40 13.86 -0.81
C ALA A 77 -10.63 13.05 0.48
N LYS A 78 -10.80 11.73 0.39
CA LYS A 78 -10.94 10.86 1.57
C LYS A 78 -9.61 10.19 1.89
N HIS A 79 -9.33 10.03 3.19
CA HIS A 79 -8.15 9.35 3.68
C HIS A 79 -8.53 7.95 4.15
N TYR A 80 -7.93 6.93 3.54
CA TYR A 80 -8.21 5.53 3.85
C TYR A 80 -7.01 4.87 4.52
N VAL A 81 -7.30 3.87 5.36
CA VAL A 81 -6.27 3.07 6.03
C VAL A 81 -6.54 1.61 5.73
N PHE A 82 -5.56 0.93 5.16
CA PHE A 82 -5.67 -0.47 4.76
C PHE A 82 -4.65 -1.33 5.49
N GLY A 83 -5.03 -2.56 5.79
CA GLY A 83 -4.13 -3.55 6.37
C GLY A 83 -4.50 -3.92 7.79
N PRO A 84 -3.65 -4.70 8.45
CA PRO A 84 -2.43 -5.31 7.90
C PRO A 84 -2.71 -6.36 6.83
N PHE A 85 -1.67 -6.72 6.07
CA PHE A 85 -1.78 -7.65 4.95
C PHE A 85 -1.05 -8.96 5.28
N PRO A 86 -1.74 -10.12 5.31
CA PRO A 86 -1.09 -11.40 5.55
C PRO A 86 -0.07 -11.73 4.46
N PRO A 87 1.21 -11.98 4.81
CA PRO A 87 2.24 -12.26 3.81
C PRO A 87 1.96 -13.48 2.95
N ALA A 88 1.32 -14.51 3.51
CA ALA A 88 1.03 -15.74 2.78
C ALA A 88 0.14 -15.51 1.56
N LEU A 89 -0.70 -14.48 1.58
CA LEU A 89 -1.62 -14.16 0.48
C LEU A 89 -1.11 -13.02 -0.39
N TYR A 90 -0.57 -11.97 0.23
CA TYR A 90 -0.29 -10.71 -0.46
C TYR A 90 1.16 -10.53 -0.91
N ASN A 91 2.13 -11.21 -0.28
CA ASN A 91 3.53 -11.00 -0.64
C ASN A 91 3.90 -11.68 -1.96
N ASP A 92 4.73 -10.99 -2.74
CA ASP A 92 5.37 -11.58 -3.92
C ASP A 92 6.60 -12.42 -3.50
N ALA A 93 7.35 -12.92 -4.48
CA ALA A 93 8.53 -13.76 -4.22
C ALA A 93 9.64 -13.03 -3.47
N GLN A 94 9.63 -11.69 -3.46
CA GLN A 94 10.60 -10.85 -2.78
C GLN A 94 10.12 -10.33 -1.42
N GLY A 95 8.96 -10.79 -0.95
CA GLY A 95 8.41 -10.36 0.34
C GLY A 95 7.80 -8.96 0.31
N ARG A 96 7.22 -8.55 -0.81
CA ARG A 96 6.66 -7.21 -0.99
C ARG A 96 5.21 -7.25 -1.42
N LEU A 97 4.44 -6.23 -1.02
CA LEU A 97 3.12 -5.96 -1.60
C LEU A 97 3.31 -5.25 -2.93
N LYS A 98 2.47 -5.57 -3.91
CA LYS A 98 2.37 -4.79 -5.14
C LYS A 98 1.07 -3.99 -5.11
N VAL A 99 1.19 -2.67 -5.19
CA VAL A 99 0.05 -1.75 -5.14
C VAL A 99 0.01 -0.93 -6.42
N THR A 100 -1.16 -0.84 -7.02
CA THR A 100 -1.40 0.01 -8.18
C THR A 100 -2.60 0.91 -7.93
N VAL A 101 -2.57 2.10 -8.53
CA VAL A 101 -3.68 3.07 -8.44
C VAL A 101 -4.12 3.47 -9.84
N SER A 102 -5.42 3.70 -10.02
CA SER A 102 -5.96 4.14 -11.32
C SER A 102 -5.98 5.65 -11.48
N ALA A 103 -5.77 6.40 -10.41
CA ALA A 103 -5.68 7.86 -10.40
C ALA A 103 -4.68 8.29 -9.32
N ASN A 104 -4.26 9.56 -9.37
CA ASN A 104 -3.27 10.08 -8.42
C ASN A 104 -3.75 9.92 -6.97
N THR A 105 -2.93 9.28 -6.16
CA THR A 105 -3.22 8.98 -4.76
C THR A 105 -1.93 9.11 -3.96
N ASN A 106 -1.99 9.76 -2.81
CA ASN A 106 -0.83 9.86 -1.93
C ASN A 106 -0.81 8.66 -0.99
N LEU A 107 0.32 7.95 -0.93
CA LEU A 107 0.48 6.73 -0.15
C LEU A 107 1.51 6.90 0.95
N PHE A 108 1.28 6.26 2.08
CA PHE A 108 2.20 6.25 3.21
C PHE A 108 2.12 4.88 3.90
N ALA A 109 3.24 4.18 3.98
CA ALA A 109 3.30 2.84 4.58
C ALA A 109 3.96 2.90 5.95
N VAL A 110 3.29 2.33 6.95
CA VAL A 110 3.75 2.32 8.34
C VAL A 110 3.72 0.90 8.88
N ARG A 111 4.78 0.50 9.57
CA ARG A 111 4.84 -0.76 10.30
C ARG A 111 4.50 -0.51 11.77
N VAL A 112 3.59 -1.29 12.28
CA VAL A 112 3.13 -1.16 13.67
C VAL A 112 3.62 -2.28 14.56
#